data_53e43051027a885c40ba47e1e3f42930
#
_entry.id   53e43051027a885c40ba47e1e3f42930
#
_cell.length_a   1.000
_cell.length_b   1.000
_cell.length_c   1.000
_cell.angle_alpha   90.00
_cell.angle_beta   90.00
_cell.angle_gamma   90.00
#
_symmetry.space_group_name_H-M   'P 1'
#
loop_
_entity.id
_entity.type
_entity.pdbx_description
1 polymer ?
#
loop_
_entity_poly.entity_id
_entity_poly.type
_entity_poly.pdbx_seq_one_letter_code
_entity_poly.pdbx_strand_id
1 'polypeptide(L)'
;MRAHQWGTIVRTCTTIRSDVEERAGRTYRCSPMTTEGTVEAFRRAESLVAQRRPLEAIRVLEPVLDIASDKKSVQLLLGRAYLFSAQFRRAELAFLRVLELDPSDHYARLVLGRTLQRQGRLIEARTQLRLAATMNPDPAYQEALGEINARIAVDSRAR
;
A
#
# COMPACT_ATOMS: atom_id res chain seq x y z
N MET A 1 10.71 -44.50 3.12
CA MET A 1 10.23 -44.53 4.53
C MET A 1 10.57 -43.24 5.21
N ARG A 2 9.59 -42.43 5.49
CA ARG A 2 9.27 -41.50 6.60
C ARG A 2 8.39 -40.36 6.07
N ALA A 3 7.12 -40.69 5.91
CA ALA A 3 6.02 -39.71 6.01
C ALA A 3 5.62 -39.72 7.48
N HIS A 4 5.64 -38.56 8.15
CA HIS A 4 4.94 -38.25 9.39
C HIS A 4 5.64 -37.04 10.05
N GLN A 5 5.12 -35.84 9.86
CA GLN A 5 5.29 -34.74 10.86
C GLN A 5 4.57 -33.43 10.44
N TRP A 6 3.38 -33.52 9.86
CA TRP A 6 2.57 -32.30 9.60
C TRP A 6 1.22 -32.28 10.35
N GLY A 7 1.10 -33.09 11.41
CA GLY A 7 -0.18 -33.29 12.11
C GLY A 7 -0.40 -32.52 13.41
N THR A 8 0.57 -31.70 13.89
CA THR A 8 0.51 -31.22 15.30
C THR A 8 0.39 -29.72 15.49
N ILE A 9 0.35 -28.90 14.44
CA ILE A 9 0.32 -27.43 14.59
C ILE A 9 -1.10 -26.85 14.62
N VAL A 10 -2.12 -27.63 14.25
CA VAL A 10 -3.51 -27.12 14.16
C VAL A 10 -4.26 -27.18 15.51
N ARG A 11 -3.72 -27.86 16.54
CA ARG A 11 -4.41 -28.06 17.83
C ARG A 11 -4.10 -27.05 18.94
N THR A 12 -3.09 -26.19 18.76
CA THR A 12 -2.68 -25.24 19.83
C THR A 12 -3.33 -23.86 19.71
N CYS A 13 -4.03 -23.57 18.63
CA CYS A 13 -4.70 -22.27 18.47
C CYS A 13 -6.07 -22.19 19.15
N THR A 14 -6.66 -23.33 19.57
CA THR A 14 -8.02 -23.37 20.12
C THR A 14 -8.04 -23.23 21.67
N THR A 15 -6.94 -23.49 22.34
CA THR A 15 -6.92 -23.53 23.83
C THR A 15 -6.45 -22.25 24.50
N ILE A 16 -5.81 -21.31 23.76
CA ILE A 16 -5.41 -20.00 24.33
C ILE A 16 -6.53 -18.96 24.20
N ARG A 17 -7.63 -19.31 23.56
CA ARG A 17 -8.73 -18.38 23.21
C ARG A 17 -9.71 -18.13 24.34
N SER A 18 -9.76 -18.97 25.40
CA SER A 18 -10.75 -18.86 26.47
C SER A 18 -10.39 -17.89 27.59
N ASP A 19 -9.10 -17.61 27.80
CA ASP A 19 -8.68 -16.85 28.99
C ASP A 19 -8.45 -15.34 28.74
N VAL A 20 -8.48 -14.89 27.48
CA VAL A 20 -8.30 -13.48 27.11
C VAL A 20 -9.64 -12.77 26.84
N GLU A 21 -10.71 -13.52 26.55
CA GLU A 21 -12.02 -12.95 26.22
C GLU A 21 -12.76 -12.32 27.42
N GLU A 22 -12.39 -12.67 28.64
CA GLU A 22 -13.15 -12.25 29.84
C GLU A 22 -12.70 -10.88 30.42
N ARG A 23 -11.59 -10.31 29.96
CA ARG A 23 -11.04 -9.05 30.54
C ARG A 23 -11.22 -7.78 29.72
N ALA A 24 -11.69 -7.82 28.49
CA ALA A 24 -11.67 -6.64 27.63
C ALA A 24 -13.02 -6.17 27.07
N GLY A 25 -14.15 -6.78 27.35
CA GLY A 25 -15.49 -6.26 27.00
C GLY A 25 -15.68 -5.81 25.54
N ARG A 26 -14.76 -6.13 24.64
CA ARG A 26 -14.79 -5.84 23.21
C ARG A 26 -14.76 -7.15 22.44
N THR A 27 -15.95 -7.64 22.12
CA THR A 27 -16.11 -8.76 21.18
C THR A 27 -15.57 -8.30 19.81
N TYR A 28 -14.30 -8.60 19.53
CA TYR A 28 -13.83 -8.61 18.15
C TYR A 28 -14.50 -9.79 17.48
N ARG A 29 -15.63 -9.49 16.83
CA ARG A 29 -16.31 -10.47 15.99
C ARG A 29 -15.41 -10.72 14.78
N CYS A 30 -14.55 -11.71 14.87
CA CYS A 30 -13.79 -12.25 13.77
C CYS A 30 -14.77 -12.99 12.84
N SER A 31 -15.60 -12.24 12.13
CA SER A 31 -16.38 -12.80 11.04
C SER A 31 -15.39 -13.12 9.92
N PRO A 32 -15.42 -14.33 9.34
CA PRO A 32 -14.64 -14.59 8.14
C PRO A 32 -15.04 -13.55 7.10
N MET A 33 -14.10 -12.73 6.65
CA MET A 33 -14.33 -11.75 5.60
C MET A 33 -14.70 -12.51 4.35
N THR A 34 -15.95 -12.43 3.96
CA THR A 34 -16.44 -12.96 2.68
C THR A 34 -15.90 -12.06 1.55
N THR A 35 -15.89 -12.56 0.33
CA THR A 35 -15.49 -11.77 -0.86
C THR A 35 -16.30 -10.47 -0.97
N GLU A 36 -17.58 -10.50 -0.58
CA GLU A 36 -18.44 -9.32 -0.53
C GLU A 36 -17.97 -8.30 0.50
N GLY A 37 -17.58 -8.73 1.70
CA GLY A 37 -17.02 -7.85 2.73
C GLY A 37 -15.69 -7.19 2.29
N THR A 38 -14.89 -7.89 1.49
CA THR A 38 -13.65 -7.35 0.92
C THR A 38 -13.94 -6.22 -0.08
N VAL A 39 -14.92 -6.38 -0.95
CA VAL A 39 -15.32 -5.36 -1.93
C VAL A 39 -15.91 -4.13 -1.24
N GLU A 40 -16.74 -4.34 -0.22
CA GLU A 40 -17.32 -3.23 0.54
C GLU A 40 -16.26 -2.45 1.31
N ALA A 41 -15.34 -3.14 1.97
CA ALA A 41 -14.20 -2.53 2.65
C ALA A 41 -13.33 -1.71 1.69
N PHE A 42 -13.08 -2.22 0.48
CA PHE A 42 -12.35 -1.51 -0.56
C PHE A 42 -13.05 -0.22 -0.98
N ARG A 43 -14.34 -0.26 -1.30
CA ARG A 43 -15.14 0.93 -1.67
C ARG A 43 -15.17 1.97 -0.55
N ARG A 44 -15.33 1.52 0.69
CA ARG A 44 -15.31 2.39 1.86
C ARG A 44 -13.94 3.06 2.02
N ALA A 45 -12.86 2.32 1.89
CA ALA A 45 -11.50 2.87 1.97
C ALA A 45 -11.23 3.87 0.84
N GLU A 46 -11.69 3.60 -0.38
CA GLU A 46 -11.57 4.52 -1.50
C GLU A 46 -12.29 5.85 -1.21
N SER A 47 -13.52 5.80 -0.70
CA SER A 47 -14.26 6.98 -0.25
C SER A 47 -13.52 7.75 0.84
N LEU A 48 -12.93 7.07 1.83
CA LEU A 48 -12.17 7.69 2.91
C LEU A 48 -10.89 8.38 2.40
N VAL A 49 -10.19 7.78 1.45
CA VAL A 49 -9.03 8.41 0.80
C VAL A 49 -9.45 9.67 0.05
N ALA A 50 -10.57 9.64 -0.68
CA ALA A 50 -11.12 10.81 -1.36
C ALA A 50 -11.51 11.93 -0.38
N GLN A 51 -12.03 11.58 0.79
CA GLN A 51 -12.38 12.51 1.88
C GLN A 51 -11.17 13.02 2.69
N ARG A 52 -9.94 12.70 2.30
CA ARG A 52 -8.72 13.07 3.02
C ARG A 52 -8.62 12.47 4.44
N ARG A 53 -9.18 11.27 4.64
CA ARG A 53 -9.14 10.50 5.90
C ARG A 53 -8.28 9.23 5.75
N PRO A 54 -6.97 9.35 5.43
CA PRO A 54 -6.14 8.22 5.05
C PRO A 54 -5.91 7.21 6.18
N LEU A 55 -5.85 7.66 7.44
CA LEU A 55 -5.64 6.75 8.58
C LEU A 55 -6.84 5.80 8.78
N GLU A 56 -8.04 6.29 8.53
CA GLU A 56 -9.23 5.44 8.61
C GLU A 56 -9.32 4.47 7.43
N ALA A 57 -8.92 4.92 6.24
CA ALA A 57 -8.82 4.04 5.09
C ALA A 57 -7.83 2.88 5.34
N ILE A 58 -6.69 3.15 5.97
CA ILE A 58 -5.71 2.12 6.36
C ILE A 58 -6.36 1.11 7.30
N ARG A 59 -7.05 1.56 8.36
CA ARG A 59 -7.71 0.67 9.33
C ARG A 59 -8.77 -0.23 8.67
N VAL A 60 -9.47 0.28 7.67
CA VAL A 60 -10.48 -0.48 6.93
C VAL A 60 -9.83 -1.51 6.00
N LEU A 61 -8.63 -1.21 5.45
CA LEU A 61 -7.92 -2.10 4.53
C LEU A 61 -7.05 -3.15 5.23
N GLU A 62 -6.58 -2.91 6.46
CA GLU A 62 -5.72 -3.86 7.20
C GLU A 62 -6.30 -5.29 7.23
N PRO A 63 -7.57 -5.53 7.58
CA PRO A 63 -8.14 -6.88 7.56
C PRO A 63 -8.25 -7.48 6.15
N VAL A 64 -8.32 -6.64 5.12
CA VAL A 64 -8.43 -7.07 3.71
C VAL A 64 -7.09 -7.62 3.21
N LEU A 65 -5.95 -7.15 3.75
CA LEU A 65 -4.62 -7.57 3.32
C LEU A 65 -4.37 -9.07 3.55
N ASP A 66 -4.94 -9.65 4.59
CA ASP A 66 -4.79 -11.09 4.87
C ASP A 66 -5.38 -11.97 3.75
N ILE A 67 -6.37 -11.42 3.00
CA ILE A 67 -7.12 -12.16 1.97
C ILE A 67 -6.76 -11.68 0.56
N ALA A 68 -6.43 -10.42 0.39
CA ALA A 68 -6.29 -9.76 -0.91
C ALA A 68 -4.97 -9.00 -1.08
N SER A 69 -3.90 -9.44 -0.41
CA SER A 69 -2.55 -8.85 -0.54
C SER A 69 -2.02 -8.86 -1.98
N ASP A 70 -2.46 -9.82 -2.79
CA ASP A 70 -2.06 -9.96 -4.19
C ASP A 70 -2.95 -9.18 -5.18
N LYS A 71 -3.93 -8.44 -4.68
CA LYS A 71 -4.77 -7.59 -5.53
C LYS A 71 -4.10 -6.24 -5.76
N LYS A 72 -3.71 -5.97 -7.00
CA LYS A 72 -3.08 -4.71 -7.42
C LYS A 72 -3.85 -3.47 -6.93
N SER A 73 -5.18 -3.48 -7.08
CA SER A 73 -6.03 -2.37 -6.65
C SER A 73 -5.97 -2.08 -5.15
N VAL A 74 -5.91 -3.13 -4.32
CA VAL A 74 -5.80 -3.00 -2.85
C VAL A 74 -4.45 -2.40 -2.47
N GLN A 75 -3.35 -2.90 -3.05
CA GLN A 75 -2.01 -2.37 -2.82
C GLN A 75 -1.88 -0.92 -3.28
N LEU A 76 -2.47 -0.58 -4.42
CA LEU A 76 -2.45 0.78 -4.95
C LEU A 76 -3.22 1.76 -4.03
N LEU A 77 -4.40 1.38 -3.57
CA LEU A 77 -5.21 2.18 -2.65
C LEU A 77 -4.52 2.35 -1.30
N LEU A 78 -3.94 1.27 -0.77
CA LEU A 78 -3.18 1.28 0.48
C LEU A 78 -1.94 2.18 0.38
N GLY A 79 -1.18 2.08 -0.72
CA GLY A 79 -0.04 2.96 -1.00
C GLY A 79 -0.43 4.44 -1.02
N ARG A 80 -1.57 4.78 -1.64
CA ARG A 80 -2.11 6.15 -1.64
C ARG A 80 -2.48 6.61 -0.22
N ALA A 81 -3.13 5.75 0.56
CA ALA A 81 -3.48 6.06 1.95
C ALA A 81 -2.21 6.30 2.80
N TYR A 82 -1.16 5.48 2.65
CA TYR A 82 0.12 5.68 3.30
C TYR A 82 0.83 6.96 2.85
N LEU A 83 0.78 7.29 1.57
CA LEU A 83 1.36 8.53 1.04
C LEU A 83 0.68 9.77 1.65
N PHE A 84 -0.65 9.78 1.72
CA PHE A 84 -1.41 10.90 2.30
C PHE A 84 -1.28 11.00 3.82
N SER A 85 -0.96 9.90 4.51
CA SER A 85 -0.68 9.89 5.95
C SER A 85 0.81 10.11 6.28
N ALA A 86 1.63 10.48 5.29
CA ALA A 86 3.07 10.68 5.40
C ALA A 86 3.87 9.43 5.85
N GLN A 87 3.32 8.23 5.72
CA GLN A 87 3.97 6.96 6.00
C GLN A 87 4.76 6.50 4.75
N PHE A 88 5.73 7.31 4.30
CA PHE A 88 6.36 7.17 3.00
C PHE A 88 7.05 5.82 2.76
N ARG A 89 7.67 5.23 3.77
CA ARG A 89 8.29 3.89 3.63
C ARG A 89 7.27 2.79 3.36
N ARG A 90 6.11 2.85 4.03
CA ARG A 90 5.01 1.89 3.80
C ARG A 90 4.38 2.11 2.43
N ALA A 91 4.22 3.37 2.01
CA ALA A 91 3.73 3.71 0.68
C ALA A 91 4.66 3.17 -0.41
N GLU A 92 5.98 3.33 -0.25
CA GLU A 92 6.99 2.80 -1.18
C GLU A 92 6.85 1.27 -1.34
N LEU A 93 6.77 0.53 -0.24
CA LEU A 93 6.61 -0.93 -0.28
C LEU A 93 5.31 -1.35 -1.00
N ALA A 94 4.20 -0.66 -0.72
CA ALA A 94 2.93 -0.96 -1.38
C ALA A 94 3.00 -0.71 -2.90
N PHE A 95 3.61 0.40 -3.35
CA PHE A 95 3.77 0.68 -4.78
C PHE A 95 4.77 -0.24 -5.47
N LEU A 96 5.84 -0.66 -4.79
CA LEU A 96 6.74 -1.68 -5.31
C LEU A 96 5.99 -3.01 -5.50
N ARG A 97 5.13 -3.39 -4.55
CA ARG A 97 4.29 -4.60 -4.72
C ARG A 97 3.35 -4.48 -5.92
N VAL A 98 2.78 -3.30 -6.18
CA VAL A 98 2.00 -3.07 -7.42
C VAL A 98 2.86 -3.32 -8.66
N LEU A 99 4.10 -2.83 -8.70
CA LEU A 99 5.00 -2.98 -9.83
C LEU A 99 5.56 -4.41 -9.99
N GLU A 100 5.60 -5.20 -8.91
CA GLU A 100 5.87 -6.65 -9.00
C GLU A 100 4.72 -7.40 -9.66
N LEU A 101 3.47 -7.02 -9.35
CA LEU A 101 2.26 -7.61 -9.92
C LEU A 101 2.01 -7.15 -11.36
N ASP A 102 2.33 -5.91 -11.65
CA ASP A 102 2.16 -5.29 -12.98
C ASP A 102 3.29 -4.28 -13.24
N PRO A 103 4.40 -4.73 -13.85
CA PRO A 103 5.52 -3.86 -14.19
C PRO A 103 5.18 -2.75 -15.18
N SER A 104 4.06 -2.86 -15.89
CA SER A 104 3.60 -1.88 -16.88
C SER A 104 2.71 -0.78 -16.29
N ASP A 105 2.41 -0.80 -15.00
CA ASP A 105 1.57 0.20 -14.35
C ASP A 105 2.31 1.56 -14.23
N HIS A 106 2.08 2.42 -15.22
CA HIS A 106 2.67 3.77 -15.25
C HIS A 106 2.21 4.65 -14.09
N TYR A 107 0.95 4.47 -13.60
CA TYR A 107 0.46 5.25 -12.47
C TYR A 107 1.16 4.85 -11.16
N ALA A 108 1.40 3.57 -10.93
CA ALA A 108 2.17 3.11 -9.77
C ALA A 108 3.60 3.70 -9.79
N ARG A 109 4.25 3.81 -10.97
CA ARG A 109 5.55 4.47 -11.11
C ARG A 109 5.48 5.96 -10.79
N LEU A 110 4.43 6.66 -11.22
CA LEU A 110 4.23 8.07 -10.91
C LEU A 110 4.14 8.29 -9.40
N VAL A 111 3.26 7.53 -8.71
CA VAL A 111 3.06 7.70 -7.25
C VAL A 111 4.26 7.22 -6.45
N LEU A 112 4.99 6.21 -6.91
CA LEU A 112 6.28 5.81 -6.34
C LEU A 112 7.31 6.94 -6.45
N GLY A 113 7.44 7.56 -7.63
CA GLY A 113 8.32 8.71 -7.84
C GLY A 113 7.98 9.87 -6.91
N ARG A 114 6.71 10.21 -6.76
CA ARG A 114 6.26 11.22 -5.80
C ARG A 114 6.55 10.82 -4.34
N THR A 115 6.43 9.56 -4.00
CA THR A 115 6.77 9.04 -2.66
C THR A 115 8.27 9.20 -2.37
N LEU A 116 9.13 8.82 -3.31
CA LEU A 116 10.58 8.99 -3.22
C LEU A 116 10.98 10.47 -3.13
N GLN A 117 10.31 11.34 -3.89
CA GLN A 117 10.48 12.80 -3.80
C GLN A 117 10.19 13.32 -2.38
N ARG A 118 9.13 12.84 -1.73
CA ARG A 118 8.79 13.19 -0.34
C ARG A 118 9.80 12.66 0.67
N GLN A 119 10.49 11.57 0.36
CA GLN A 119 11.59 11.02 1.16
C GLN A 119 12.93 11.77 0.93
N GLY A 120 13.00 12.71 -0.03
CA GLY A 120 14.24 13.41 -0.39
C GLY A 120 15.14 12.62 -1.35
N ARG A 121 14.75 11.43 -1.81
CA ARG A 121 15.50 10.57 -2.74
C ARG A 121 15.27 11.03 -4.19
N LEU A 122 15.76 12.25 -4.50
CA LEU A 122 15.40 12.97 -5.72
C LEU A 122 15.85 12.26 -7.01
N ILE A 123 17.03 11.63 -7.01
CA ILE A 123 17.56 10.94 -8.20
C ILE A 123 16.73 9.69 -8.54
N GLU A 124 16.37 8.92 -7.52
CA GLU A 124 15.53 7.74 -7.69
C GLU A 124 14.10 8.14 -8.10
N ALA A 125 13.56 9.20 -7.47
CA ALA A 125 12.28 9.78 -7.86
C ALA A 125 12.26 10.17 -9.34
N ARG A 126 13.29 10.88 -9.84
CA ARG A 126 13.43 11.25 -11.24
C ARG A 126 13.42 10.02 -12.17
N THR A 127 14.09 8.95 -11.77
CA THR A 127 14.13 7.71 -12.56
C THR A 127 12.73 7.12 -12.74
N GLN A 128 11.95 7.02 -11.66
CA GLN A 128 10.59 6.50 -11.73
C GLN A 128 9.65 7.43 -12.51
N LEU A 129 9.75 8.74 -12.29
CA LEU A 129 8.92 9.72 -13.00
C LEU A 129 9.23 9.76 -14.50
N ARG A 130 10.51 9.61 -14.90
CA ARG A 130 10.91 9.54 -16.31
C ARG A 130 10.34 8.29 -16.98
N LEU A 131 10.40 7.12 -16.31
CA LEU A 131 9.80 5.90 -16.83
C LEU A 131 8.27 6.07 -16.98
N ALA A 132 7.60 6.62 -15.97
CA ALA A 132 6.16 6.86 -16.00
C ALA A 132 5.78 7.79 -17.18
N ALA A 133 6.50 8.90 -17.38
CA ALA A 133 6.27 9.86 -18.45
C ALA A 133 6.57 9.30 -19.86
N THR A 134 7.48 8.33 -19.95
CA THR A 134 7.74 7.62 -21.23
C THR A 134 6.63 6.62 -21.56
N MET A 135 6.06 5.98 -20.53
CA MET A 135 4.99 4.98 -20.71
C MET A 135 3.63 5.62 -20.94
N ASN A 136 3.41 6.81 -20.38
CA ASN A 136 2.19 7.57 -20.59
C ASN A 136 2.53 9.04 -20.92
N PRO A 137 2.23 9.50 -22.14
CA PRO A 137 2.54 10.87 -22.58
C PRO A 137 1.58 11.95 -22.04
N ASP A 138 0.78 11.65 -21.03
CA ASP A 138 -0.11 12.61 -20.39
C ASP A 138 0.67 13.81 -19.83
N PRO A 139 0.22 15.05 -20.03
CA PRO A 139 0.86 16.26 -19.52
C PRO A 139 1.18 16.24 -18.02
N ALA A 140 0.32 15.63 -17.21
CA ALA A 140 0.53 15.54 -15.76
C ALA A 140 1.79 14.73 -15.38
N TYR A 141 2.19 13.76 -16.20
CA TYR A 141 3.42 12.98 -16.00
C TYR A 141 4.65 13.79 -16.41
N GLN A 142 4.55 14.57 -17.48
CA GLN A 142 5.62 15.46 -17.93
C GLN A 142 5.84 16.61 -16.93
N GLU A 143 4.77 17.16 -16.38
CA GLU A 143 4.82 18.17 -15.33
C GLU A 143 5.54 17.62 -14.08
N ALA A 144 5.17 16.43 -13.60
CA ALA A 144 5.82 15.79 -12.48
C ALA A 144 7.33 15.56 -12.70
N LEU A 145 7.71 15.21 -13.94
CA LEU A 145 9.12 15.07 -14.32
C LEU A 145 9.82 16.44 -14.36
N GLY A 146 9.15 17.48 -14.85
CA GLY A 146 9.66 18.85 -14.85
C GLY A 146 9.92 19.37 -13.43
N GLU A 147 8.97 19.18 -12.52
CA GLU A 147 9.08 19.56 -11.11
C GLU A 147 10.32 18.93 -10.45
N ILE A 148 10.52 17.62 -10.62
CA ILE A 148 11.66 16.95 -9.98
C ILE A 148 12.99 17.39 -10.56
N ASN A 149 13.07 17.64 -11.88
CA ASN A 149 14.29 18.15 -12.53
C ASN A 149 14.65 19.55 -12.01
N ALA A 150 13.66 20.44 -11.87
CA ALA A 150 13.86 21.77 -11.30
C ALA A 150 14.36 21.69 -9.85
N ARG A 151 13.79 20.81 -9.05
CA ARG A 151 14.19 20.61 -7.65
C ARG A 151 15.63 20.08 -7.53
N ILE A 152 16.04 19.13 -8.37
CA ILE A 152 17.41 18.63 -8.42
C ILE A 152 18.39 19.75 -8.82
N ALA A 153 18.02 20.58 -9.79
CA ALA A 153 18.87 21.69 -10.23
C ALA A 153 19.08 22.74 -9.13
N VAL A 154 18.06 23.01 -8.31
CA VAL A 154 18.19 23.91 -7.15
C VAL A 154 19.08 23.27 -6.07
N ASP A 155 18.87 22.00 -5.73
CA ASP A 155 19.65 21.28 -4.72
C ASP A 155 21.15 21.19 -5.10
N SER A 156 21.44 21.01 -6.39
CA SER A 156 22.82 20.96 -6.89
C SER A 156 23.56 22.31 -6.84
N ARG A 157 22.83 23.43 -6.87
CA ARG A 157 23.41 24.79 -6.74
C ARG A 157 23.67 25.20 -5.29
N ALA A 158 22.98 24.54 -4.35
CA ALA A 158 23.07 24.86 -2.93
C ALA A 158 24.19 24.11 -2.20
N ARG A 159 24.86 23.17 -2.88
CA ARG A 159 26.02 22.39 -2.37
C ARG A 159 27.32 22.95 -2.89
#